data_351e6c1b984917e3f73ef6557284598a
#
_entry.id   351e6c1b984917e3f73ef6557284598a
#
_cell.length_a   1.000
_cell.length_b   1.000
_cell.length_c   1.000
_cell.angle_alpha   90.00
_cell.angle_beta   90.00
_cell.angle_gamma   90.00
#
_symmetry.space_group_name_H-M   'P 1'
#
loop_
_entity.id
_entity.type
_entity.pdbx_description
1 polymer ?
#
loop_
_entity_poly.entity_id
_entity_poly.type
_entity_poly.pdbx_seq_one_letter_code
_entity_poly.pdbx_strand_id
1 'polypeptide(L)'
;MKQSKYNIYYSPKKVRTILERSIDVALDGLKCYCNDPVSDFTRCRKLPARTLIECIMSFSNYSSIGELSHFFVGQGEMPSASALSQRRQLLDPDIFKRINNLFVSAFDDHTTINGYHILAQDGSDVNIPFMDDKTKTEKHDAKSFCQYHVNALYDCLNKVFYDWSIDAASKKREVNALISILKDRNYPQNSILTADRGYESYNLMAH
;
A
#
# COMPACT_ATOMS: atom_id res chain seq x y z
N MET A 1 11.15 -34.31 18.48
CA MET A 1 10.80 -32.93 18.09
C MET A 1 10.16 -33.00 16.71
N LYS A 2 8.85 -32.74 16.57
CA LYS A 2 8.18 -32.67 15.27
C LYS A 2 8.59 -31.31 14.64
N GLN A 3 9.30 -31.35 13.50
CA GLN A 3 9.55 -30.18 12.71
C GLN A 3 8.22 -29.49 12.36
N SER A 4 8.12 -28.22 12.71
CA SER A 4 6.98 -27.37 12.41
C SER A 4 6.77 -27.32 10.89
N LYS A 5 5.59 -27.70 10.43
CA LYS A 5 5.15 -27.61 9.02
C LYS A 5 4.82 -26.16 8.57
N TYR A 6 5.58 -25.18 8.99
CA TYR A 6 5.23 -23.77 8.84
C TYR A 6 6.08 -23.07 7.80
N ASN A 7 6.02 -23.50 6.55
CA ASN A 7 6.44 -22.70 5.40
C ASN A 7 5.65 -23.14 4.17
N ILE A 8 4.47 -22.55 3.99
CA ILE A 8 3.77 -22.66 2.72
C ILE A 8 4.47 -21.69 1.76
N TYR A 9 5.40 -22.23 0.98
CA TYR A 9 6.03 -21.45 -0.10
C TYR A 9 5.16 -21.53 -1.34
N TYR A 10 4.50 -20.44 -1.67
CA TYR A 10 3.90 -20.31 -3.00
C TYR A 10 4.98 -20.17 -4.06
N SER A 11 4.82 -20.86 -5.18
CA SER A 11 5.75 -20.68 -6.29
C SER A 11 5.68 -19.23 -6.81
N PRO A 12 6.80 -18.63 -7.23
CA PRO A 12 6.80 -17.27 -7.79
C PRO A 12 5.79 -17.11 -8.93
N LYS A 13 5.59 -18.15 -9.73
CA LYS A 13 4.59 -18.16 -10.81
C LYS A 13 3.17 -18.01 -10.26
N LYS A 14 2.81 -18.74 -9.19
CA LYS A 14 1.48 -18.64 -8.56
C LYS A 14 1.25 -17.23 -7.98
N VAL A 15 2.24 -16.70 -7.27
CA VAL A 15 2.18 -15.35 -6.70
C VAL A 15 1.96 -14.30 -7.78
N ARG A 16 2.73 -14.39 -8.88
CA ARG A 16 2.60 -13.48 -10.02
C ARG A 16 1.21 -13.57 -10.66
N THR A 17 0.70 -14.77 -10.91
CA THR A 17 -0.63 -14.96 -11.49
C THR A 17 -1.73 -14.38 -10.61
N ILE A 18 -1.62 -14.53 -9.28
CA ILE A 18 -2.57 -13.94 -8.32
C ILE A 18 -2.50 -12.42 -8.39
N LEU A 19 -1.30 -11.83 -8.42
CA LEU A 19 -1.13 -10.39 -8.52
C LEU A 19 -1.73 -9.83 -9.82
N GLU A 20 -1.41 -10.44 -10.97
CA GLU A 20 -1.95 -10.05 -12.27
C GLU A 20 -3.48 -10.10 -12.27
N ARG A 21 -4.08 -11.16 -11.71
CA ARG A 21 -5.54 -11.26 -11.57
C ARG A 21 -6.12 -10.21 -10.62
N SER A 22 -5.42 -9.90 -9.53
CA SER A 22 -5.87 -8.85 -8.59
C SER A 22 -5.89 -7.47 -9.25
N ILE A 23 -4.89 -7.19 -10.10
CA ILE A 23 -4.86 -5.97 -10.91
C ILE A 23 -6.05 -5.96 -11.89
N ASP A 24 -6.31 -7.07 -12.59
CA ASP A 24 -7.44 -7.15 -13.55
C ASP A 24 -8.78 -6.87 -12.87
N VAL A 25 -9.04 -7.51 -11.73
CA VAL A 25 -10.29 -7.30 -10.97
C VAL A 25 -10.40 -5.88 -10.42
N ALA A 26 -9.29 -5.25 -10.01
CA ALA A 26 -9.31 -3.85 -9.59
C ALA A 26 -9.61 -2.91 -10.76
N LEU A 27 -9.11 -3.23 -11.96
CA LEU A 27 -9.33 -2.45 -13.19
C LEU A 27 -10.78 -2.55 -13.70
N ASP A 28 -11.53 -3.61 -13.40
CA ASP A 28 -12.96 -3.68 -13.70
C ASP A 28 -13.73 -2.54 -13.03
N GLY A 29 -13.27 -2.07 -11.86
CA GLY A 29 -13.79 -0.92 -11.13
C GLY A 29 -13.02 0.38 -11.33
N LEU A 30 -12.15 0.50 -12.37
CA LEU A 30 -11.22 1.63 -12.54
C LEU A 30 -11.86 3.00 -12.41
N LYS A 31 -13.09 3.18 -12.90
CA LYS A 31 -13.81 4.47 -12.85
C LYS A 31 -14.00 5.00 -11.44
N CYS A 32 -14.08 4.13 -10.43
CA CYS A 32 -14.19 4.52 -9.02
C CYS A 32 -12.87 5.09 -8.47
N TYR A 33 -11.77 4.88 -9.19
CA TYR A 33 -10.42 5.29 -8.82
C TYR A 33 -9.84 6.32 -9.80
N CYS A 34 -10.70 7.02 -10.56
CA CYS A 34 -10.30 8.11 -11.43
C CYS A 34 -10.78 9.44 -10.83
N ASN A 35 -9.97 10.50 -11.00
CA ASN A 35 -10.39 11.84 -10.61
C ASN A 35 -11.60 12.32 -11.44
N ASP A 36 -11.61 12.04 -12.73
CA ASP A 36 -12.77 12.20 -13.60
C ASP A 36 -13.15 10.85 -14.24
N PRO A 37 -14.18 10.16 -13.71
CA PRO A 37 -14.63 8.86 -14.21
C PRO A 37 -15.07 8.86 -15.67
N VAL A 38 -15.41 10.02 -16.24
CA VAL A 38 -15.91 10.15 -17.62
C VAL A 38 -14.77 10.28 -18.62
N SER A 39 -13.71 11.02 -18.29
CA SER A 39 -12.64 11.35 -19.24
C SER A 39 -11.34 10.60 -19.02
N ASP A 40 -11.05 10.20 -17.75
CA ASP A 40 -9.79 9.59 -17.42
C ASP A 40 -9.67 8.17 -17.96
N PHE A 41 -8.48 7.85 -18.44
CA PHE A 41 -8.12 6.55 -19.03
C PHE A 41 -9.01 6.04 -20.18
N THR A 42 -9.85 6.91 -20.77
CA THR A 42 -10.72 6.55 -21.90
C THR A 42 -9.96 6.48 -23.23
N ARG A 43 -8.86 7.23 -23.38
CA ARG A 43 -8.06 7.27 -24.60
C ARG A 43 -6.90 6.29 -24.52
N CYS A 44 -6.66 5.54 -25.62
CA CYS A 44 -5.46 4.71 -25.74
C CYS A 44 -4.22 5.61 -25.84
N ARG A 45 -3.37 5.56 -24.82
CA ARG A 45 -2.10 6.30 -24.72
C ARG A 45 -0.98 5.33 -24.34
N LYS A 46 0.29 5.79 -24.40
CA LYS A 46 1.48 4.98 -24.04
C LYS A 46 1.46 4.44 -22.60
N LEU A 47 0.70 5.09 -21.69
CA LEU A 47 0.48 4.64 -20.31
C LEU A 47 -1.01 4.41 -20.03
N PRO A 48 -1.62 3.31 -20.47
CA PRO A 48 -2.93 2.90 -19.99
C PRO A 48 -2.88 2.59 -18.49
N ALA A 49 -4.04 2.54 -17.82
CA ALA A 49 -4.12 2.38 -16.36
C ALA A 49 -3.34 1.15 -15.85
N ARG A 50 -3.47 0.00 -16.52
CA ARG A 50 -2.74 -1.22 -16.17
C ARG A 50 -1.23 -1.01 -16.17
N THR A 51 -0.70 -0.53 -17.28
CA THR A 51 0.75 -0.28 -17.44
C THR A 51 1.26 0.75 -16.42
N LEU A 52 0.45 1.78 -16.11
CA LEU A 52 0.77 2.76 -15.09
C LEU A 52 0.88 2.11 -13.70
N ILE A 53 -0.08 1.28 -13.31
CA ILE A 53 -0.10 0.57 -12.03
C ILE A 53 1.11 -0.36 -11.92
N GLU A 54 1.36 -1.19 -12.94
CA GLU A 54 2.50 -2.10 -12.97
C GLU A 54 3.84 -1.35 -12.91
N CYS A 55 3.94 -0.23 -13.62
CA CYS A 55 5.11 0.65 -13.58
C CYS A 55 5.35 1.23 -12.18
N ILE A 56 4.30 1.77 -11.53
CA ILE A 56 4.41 2.32 -10.16
C ILE A 56 4.81 1.22 -9.17
N MET A 57 4.23 0.02 -9.28
CA MET A 57 4.55 -1.10 -8.40
C MET A 57 5.98 -1.62 -8.59
N SER A 58 6.63 -1.33 -9.73
CA SER A 58 8.01 -1.72 -10.01
C SER A 58 9.07 -0.70 -9.57
N PHE A 59 8.68 0.43 -8.99
CA PHE A 59 9.60 1.51 -8.60
C PHE A 59 10.65 1.05 -7.58
N SER A 60 11.89 1.45 -7.79
CA SER A 60 13.08 1.00 -7.06
C SER A 60 14.01 2.13 -6.59
N ASN A 61 13.50 3.31 -6.31
CA ASN A 61 14.27 4.49 -5.87
C ASN A 61 15.13 5.19 -6.94
N TYR A 62 14.80 5.02 -8.21
CA TYR A 62 15.42 5.81 -9.28
C TYR A 62 14.69 7.13 -9.51
N SER A 63 15.27 8.00 -10.32
CA SER A 63 14.53 9.14 -10.87
C SER A 63 13.38 8.66 -11.76
N SER A 64 12.37 9.50 -12.00
CA SER A 64 11.22 9.13 -12.86
C SER A 64 11.63 8.62 -14.26
N ILE A 65 12.73 9.15 -14.84
CA ILE A 65 13.28 8.66 -16.09
C ILE A 65 13.94 7.29 -15.90
N GLY A 66 14.66 7.09 -14.79
CA GLY A 66 15.29 5.82 -14.44
C GLY A 66 14.26 4.72 -14.24
N GLU A 67 13.18 4.98 -13.49
CA GLU A 67 12.08 4.03 -13.31
C GLU A 67 11.43 3.62 -14.63
N LEU A 68 11.14 4.61 -15.49
CA LEU A 68 10.59 4.33 -16.82
C LEU A 68 11.57 3.52 -17.67
N SER A 69 12.88 3.86 -17.65
CA SER A 69 13.89 3.12 -18.40
C SER A 69 13.97 1.66 -17.96
N HIS A 70 13.92 1.40 -16.65
CA HIS A 70 13.91 0.04 -16.11
C HIS A 70 12.66 -0.75 -16.51
N PHE A 71 11.50 -0.13 -16.36
CA PHE A 71 10.23 -0.80 -16.65
C PHE A 71 10.05 -1.10 -18.13
N PHE A 72 10.41 -0.15 -19.03
CA PHE A 72 10.19 -0.27 -20.48
C PHE A 72 11.33 -0.97 -21.23
N VAL A 73 12.34 -1.52 -20.56
CA VAL A 73 13.38 -2.31 -21.25
C VAL A 73 12.74 -3.43 -22.06
N GLY A 74 12.89 -3.37 -23.38
CA GLY A 74 12.33 -4.36 -24.31
C GLY A 74 10.80 -4.30 -24.52
N GLN A 75 10.11 -3.27 -23.99
CA GLN A 75 8.64 -3.16 -24.08
C GLN A 75 8.14 -2.07 -25.04
N GLY A 76 8.94 -1.65 -26.01
CA GLY A 76 8.53 -0.65 -27.00
C GLY A 76 8.88 0.79 -26.61
N GLU A 77 8.09 1.77 -27.05
CA GLU A 77 8.39 3.18 -26.82
C GLU A 77 8.15 3.61 -25.35
N MET A 78 9.21 4.06 -24.71
CA MET A 78 9.16 4.62 -23.36
C MET A 78 8.40 5.97 -23.36
N PRO A 79 7.44 6.18 -22.44
CA PRO A 79 6.81 7.48 -22.24
C PRO A 79 7.77 8.48 -21.57
N SER A 80 7.45 9.78 -21.63
CA SER A 80 8.23 10.81 -20.93
C SER A 80 7.91 10.83 -19.42
N ALA A 81 8.84 11.34 -18.60
CA ALA A 81 8.61 11.58 -17.18
C ALA A 81 7.41 12.51 -16.92
N SER A 82 7.19 13.49 -17.81
CA SER A 82 6.01 14.37 -17.75
C SER A 82 4.71 13.57 -17.97
N ALA A 83 4.71 12.64 -18.94
CA ALA A 83 3.56 11.78 -19.18
C ALA A 83 3.26 10.88 -17.97
N LEU A 84 4.29 10.32 -17.33
CA LEU A 84 4.14 9.54 -16.09
C LEU A 84 3.51 10.40 -14.98
N SER A 85 4.03 11.60 -14.75
CA SER A 85 3.52 12.51 -13.71
C SER A 85 2.05 12.89 -13.96
N GLN A 86 1.71 13.29 -15.19
CA GLN A 86 0.33 13.64 -15.55
C GLN A 86 -0.63 12.44 -15.41
N ARG A 87 -0.22 11.25 -15.86
CA ARG A 87 -1.08 10.05 -15.78
C ARG A 87 -1.28 9.59 -14.34
N ARG A 88 -0.24 9.67 -13.51
CA ARG A 88 -0.31 9.33 -12.09
C ARG A 88 -1.31 10.22 -11.32
N GLN A 89 -1.41 11.51 -11.68
CA GLN A 89 -2.35 12.45 -11.06
C GLN A 89 -3.82 12.14 -11.36
N LEU A 90 -4.12 11.36 -12.39
CA LEU A 90 -5.49 10.97 -12.73
C LEU A 90 -5.99 9.78 -11.91
N LEU A 91 -5.10 9.05 -11.24
CA LEU A 91 -5.39 7.81 -10.54
C LEU A 91 -5.44 8.04 -9.04
N ASP A 92 -6.54 7.64 -8.40
CA ASP A 92 -6.66 7.59 -6.96
C ASP A 92 -5.76 6.49 -6.40
N PRO A 93 -4.85 6.79 -5.45
CA PRO A 93 -3.96 5.81 -4.84
C PRO A 93 -4.69 4.67 -4.10
N ASP A 94 -5.94 4.81 -3.72
CA ASP A 94 -6.73 3.77 -3.07
C ASP A 94 -6.91 2.51 -3.95
N ILE A 95 -6.68 2.60 -5.26
CA ILE A 95 -6.63 1.42 -6.13
C ILE A 95 -5.56 0.43 -5.69
N PHE A 96 -4.41 0.91 -5.17
CA PHE A 96 -3.34 0.03 -4.66
C PHE A 96 -3.79 -0.71 -3.39
N LYS A 97 -4.57 -0.07 -2.52
CA LYS A 97 -5.19 -0.72 -1.36
C LYS A 97 -6.18 -1.79 -1.81
N ARG A 98 -6.98 -1.51 -2.83
CA ARG A 98 -7.88 -2.50 -3.44
C ARG A 98 -7.14 -3.70 -4.02
N ILE A 99 -6.07 -3.46 -4.78
CA ILE A 99 -5.23 -4.52 -5.35
C ILE A 99 -4.63 -5.39 -4.24
N ASN A 100 -4.09 -4.76 -3.18
CA ASN A 100 -3.54 -5.48 -2.04
C ASN A 100 -4.59 -6.37 -1.36
N ASN A 101 -5.79 -5.85 -1.10
CA ASN A 101 -6.86 -6.60 -0.46
C ASN A 101 -7.28 -7.82 -1.30
N LEU A 102 -7.40 -7.64 -2.62
CA LEU A 102 -7.68 -8.74 -3.55
C LEU A 102 -6.55 -9.77 -3.58
N PHE A 103 -5.30 -9.30 -3.58
CA PHE A 103 -4.12 -10.14 -3.59
C PHE A 103 -4.02 -10.98 -2.32
N VAL A 104 -4.14 -10.37 -1.15
CA VAL A 104 -4.05 -11.07 0.14
C VAL A 104 -5.21 -12.05 0.32
N SER A 105 -6.43 -11.66 -0.07
CA SER A 105 -7.62 -12.52 0.02
C SER A 105 -7.60 -13.73 -0.92
N ALA A 106 -6.75 -13.72 -1.93
CA ALA A 106 -6.66 -14.83 -2.90
C ALA A 106 -5.77 -16.00 -2.42
N PHE A 107 -5.17 -15.89 -1.25
CA PHE A 107 -4.41 -16.98 -0.64
C PHE A 107 -5.29 -17.71 0.38
N ASP A 108 -5.54 -18.98 0.14
CA ASP A 108 -6.39 -19.83 0.99
C ASP A 108 -5.66 -20.36 2.22
N ASP A 109 -4.34 -20.53 2.12
CA ASP A 109 -3.51 -21.13 3.15
C ASP A 109 -2.72 -20.06 3.91
N HIS A 110 -3.15 -19.74 5.11
CA HIS A 110 -2.44 -18.84 6.00
C HIS A 110 -1.72 -19.59 7.11
N THR A 111 -0.47 -19.21 7.37
CA THR A 111 0.29 -19.70 8.52
C THR A 111 -0.27 -19.06 9.79
N THR A 112 -0.58 -19.89 10.79
CA THR A 112 -1.09 -19.45 12.09
C THR A 112 -0.34 -20.12 13.24
N ILE A 113 -0.36 -19.53 14.43
CA ILE A 113 0.10 -20.15 15.66
C ILE A 113 -1.13 -20.49 16.51
N ASN A 114 -1.38 -21.78 16.74
CA ASN A 114 -2.56 -22.26 17.46
C ASN A 114 -3.89 -21.72 16.90
N GLY A 115 -3.97 -21.50 15.58
CA GLY A 115 -5.15 -20.96 14.91
C GLY A 115 -5.23 -19.43 14.92
N TYR A 116 -4.24 -18.71 15.43
CA TYR A 116 -4.20 -17.26 15.47
C TYR A 116 -3.20 -16.69 14.48
N HIS A 117 -3.59 -15.62 13.78
CA HIS A 117 -2.68 -14.74 13.07
C HIS A 117 -1.95 -13.82 14.07
N ILE A 118 -0.71 -13.48 13.77
CA ILE A 118 0.06 -12.55 14.59
C ILE A 118 0.22 -11.25 13.80
N LEU A 119 -0.56 -10.26 14.18
CA LEU A 119 -0.57 -8.96 13.53
C LEU A 119 0.29 -7.97 14.33
N ALA A 120 1.09 -7.20 13.64
CA ALA A 120 1.86 -6.09 14.19
C ALA A 120 1.36 -4.77 13.63
N GLN A 121 1.20 -3.80 14.51
CA GLN A 121 0.92 -2.41 14.14
C GLN A 121 2.14 -1.57 14.44
N ASP A 122 2.57 -0.80 13.45
CA ASP A 122 3.64 0.19 13.61
C ASP A 122 3.40 1.42 12.74
N GLY A 123 4.01 2.54 13.11
CA GLY A 123 3.97 3.78 12.39
C GLY A 123 5.35 4.23 11.94
N SER A 124 5.46 4.72 10.71
CA SER A 124 6.71 5.24 10.16
C SER A 124 6.53 6.58 9.48
N ASP A 125 7.49 7.48 9.67
CA ASP A 125 7.51 8.78 9.03
C ASP A 125 8.26 8.72 7.69
N VAL A 126 7.62 9.14 6.61
CA VAL A 126 8.19 9.19 5.26
C VAL A 126 8.46 10.63 4.85
N ASN A 127 9.72 10.97 4.62
CA ASN A 127 10.11 12.29 4.13
C ASN A 127 9.64 12.48 2.68
N ILE A 128 9.06 13.63 2.41
CA ILE A 128 8.65 14.04 1.06
C ILE A 128 9.30 15.36 0.68
N PRO A 129 9.37 15.71 -0.62
CA PRO A 129 9.81 17.04 -1.04
C PRO A 129 9.03 18.12 -0.31
N PHE A 130 9.71 19.24 0.00
CA PHE A 130 9.08 20.35 0.72
C PHE A 130 7.86 20.86 -0.06
N MET A 131 6.73 20.95 0.65
CA MET A 131 5.47 21.50 0.17
C MET A 131 4.93 22.45 1.23
N ASP A 132 4.41 23.58 0.82
CA ASP A 132 3.85 24.58 1.74
C ASP A 132 2.37 24.29 2.01
N ASP A 133 2.12 23.16 2.62
CA ASP A 133 0.79 22.63 2.90
C ASP A 133 0.68 21.97 4.30
N LYS A 134 -0.35 21.17 4.48
CA LYS A 134 -0.68 20.50 5.74
C LYS A 134 0.30 19.41 6.18
N THR A 135 1.26 19.04 5.30
CA THR A 135 2.27 18.02 5.60
C THR A 135 3.51 18.60 6.26
N LYS A 136 3.60 19.93 6.29
CA LYS A 136 4.71 20.68 6.88
C LYS A 136 4.83 20.38 8.38
N THR A 137 6.03 20.00 8.80
CA THR A 137 6.40 19.84 10.20
C THR A 137 7.45 20.88 10.56
N GLU A 138 7.26 21.60 11.67
CA GLU A 138 8.21 22.58 12.18
C GLU A 138 8.84 22.06 13.47
N LYS A 139 10.18 22.09 13.54
CA LYS A 139 10.92 21.89 14.78
C LYS A 139 11.45 23.24 15.25
N HIS A 140 11.45 23.48 16.57
CA HIS A 140 12.15 24.58 17.19
C HIS A 140 13.59 24.54 16.70
N ASP A 141 14.15 25.56 16.14
CA ASP A 141 15.55 25.68 15.66
C ASP A 141 15.94 24.88 14.38
N ALA A 142 15.02 24.25 13.67
CA ALA A 142 15.34 23.51 12.43
C ALA A 142 14.58 24.03 11.22
N LYS A 143 15.14 23.80 10.03
CA LYS A 143 14.43 24.06 8.77
C LYS A 143 13.15 23.23 8.75
N SER A 144 12.05 23.83 8.31
CA SER A 144 10.80 23.12 8.06
C SER A 144 11.00 21.98 7.07
N PHE A 145 10.35 20.84 7.32
CA PHE A 145 10.36 19.68 6.43
C PHE A 145 8.94 19.13 6.30
N CYS A 146 8.71 18.35 5.25
CA CYS A 146 7.42 17.74 5.00
C CYS A 146 7.52 16.23 5.15
N GLN A 147 6.53 15.63 5.84
CA GLN A 147 6.43 14.19 6.06
C GLN A 147 4.99 13.71 5.97
N TYR A 148 4.83 12.50 5.49
CA TYR A 148 3.66 11.67 5.76
C TYR A 148 3.98 10.68 6.87
N HIS A 149 2.96 10.40 7.70
CA HIS A 149 2.99 9.33 8.67
C HIS A 149 2.19 8.15 8.13
N VAL A 150 2.85 7.00 7.99
CA VAL A 150 2.25 5.76 7.49
C VAL A 150 2.04 4.83 8.67
N ASN A 151 0.80 4.44 8.92
CA ASN A 151 0.46 3.39 9.88
C ASN A 151 0.10 2.14 9.11
N ALA A 152 0.59 0.98 9.52
CA ALA A 152 0.36 -0.26 8.81
C ALA A 152 0.06 -1.43 9.74
N LEU A 153 -0.89 -2.27 9.35
CA LEU A 153 -1.23 -3.53 10.00
C LEU A 153 -0.60 -4.68 9.19
N TYR A 154 0.38 -5.35 9.77
CA TYR A 154 1.23 -6.35 9.13
C TYR A 154 1.07 -7.73 9.76
N ASP A 155 0.88 -8.77 8.95
CA ASP A 155 0.91 -10.16 9.42
C ASP A 155 2.35 -10.66 9.46
N CYS A 156 2.85 -10.89 10.67
CA CYS A 156 4.23 -11.31 10.92
C CYS A 156 4.56 -12.71 10.39
N LEU A 157 3.56 -13.60 10.29
CA LEU A 157 3.73 -14.97 9.84
C LEU A 157 3.64 -15.08 8.32
N ASN A 158 2.65 -14.42 7.74
CA ASN A 158 2.37 -14.49 6.30
C ASN A 158 3.10 -13.42 5.50
N LYS A 159 3.70 -12.43 6.18
CA LYS A 159 4.50 -11.36 5.57
C LYS A 159 3.74 -10.51 4.57
N VAL A 160 2.50 -10.18 4.92
CA VAL A 160 1.61 -9.33 4.12
C VAL A 160 1.07 -8.17 4.95
N PHE A 161 0.77 -7.06 4.28
CA PHE A 161 0.03 -5.97 4.89
C PHE A 161 -1.46 -6.22 4.69
N TYR A 162 -2.25 -6.17 5.77
CA TYR A 162 -3.70 -6.23 5.67
C TYR A 162 -4.30 -4.87 5.38
N ASP A 163 -3.79 -3.83 6.04
CA ASP A 163 -4.29 -2.49 5.86
C ASP A 163 -3.24 -1.43 6.22
N TRP A 164 -3.45 -0.19 5.79
CA TRP A 164 -2.62 0.97 6.15
C TRP A 164 -3.41 2.27 6.05
N SER A 165 -2.95 3.29 6.79
CA SER A 165 -3.34 4.68 6.59
C SER A 165 -2.12 5.56 6.33
N ILE A 166 -2.32 6.64 5.57
CA ILE A 166 -1.29 7.63 5.29
C ILE A 166 -1.86 9.00 5.67
N ASP A 167 -1.26 9.61 6.68
CA ASP A 167 -1.69 10.89 7.21
C ASP A 167 -0.58 11.93 7.11
N ALA A 168 -0.95 13.22 7.06
CA ALA A 168 0.03 14.29 7.22
C ALA A 168 0.69 14.18 8.62
N ALA A 169 2.02 14.29 8.70
CA ALA A 169 2.75 14.11 9.96
C ALA A 169 2.29 15.09 11.08
N SER A 170 1.78 16.26 10.70
CA SER A 170 1.16 17.21 11.61
C SER A 170 -0.14 16.68 12.28
N LYS A 171 -0.74 15.64 11.74
CA LYS A 171 -1.95 14.97 12.23
C LYS A 171 -1.69 13.60 12.83
N LYS A 172 -0.42 13.29 13.14
CA LYS A 172 -0.01 12.01 13.70
C LYS A 172 -0.86 11.63 14.91
N ARG A 173 -1.71 10.61 14.76
CA ARG A 173 -2.58 10.03 15.78
C ARG A 173 -2.63 8.53 15.61
N GLU A 174 -1.55 7.86 15.97
CA GLU A 174 -1.34 6.41 15.76
C GLU A 174 -2.49 5.56 16.31
N VAL A 175 -2.94 5.84 17.53
CA VAL A 175 -4.07 5.12 18.14
C VAL A 175 -5.36 5.28 17.33
N ASN A 176 -5.66 6.49 16.83
CA ASN A 176 -6.86 6.72 16.03
C ASN A 176 -6.77 6.02 14.66
N ALA A 177 -5.58 6.01 14.05
CA ALA A 177 -5.34 5.29 12.81
C ALA A 177 -5.57 3.78 13.00
N LEU A 178 -5.04 3.20 14.07
CA LEU A 178 -5.27 1.80 14.40
C LEU A 178 -6.76 1.52 14.66
N ILE A 179 -7.46 2.35 15.41
CA ILE A 179 -8.91 2.19 15.62
C ILE A 179 -9.68 2.22 14.29
N SER A 180 -9.30 3.09 13.35
CA SER A 180 -9.91 3.13 12.03
C SER A 180 -9.67 1.83 11.27
N ILE A 181 -8.43 1.36 11.21
CA ILE A 181 -8.05 0.09 10.57
C ILE A 181 -8.83 -1.09 11.18
N LEU A 182 -8.96 -1.13 12.50
CA LEU A 182 -9.70 -2.20 13.19
C LEU A 182 -11.21 -2.17 12.88
N LYS A 183 -11.79 -0.99 12.70
CA LYS A 183 -13.20 -0.83 12.31
C LYS A 183 -13.51 -1.32 10.91
N ASP A 184 -12.58 -1.16 9.98
CA ASP A 184 -12.73 -1.60 8.59
C ASP A 184 -12.70 -3.13 8.46
N ARG A 185 -12.23 -3.84 9.49
CA ARG A 185 -12.21 -5.31 9.61
C ARG A 185 -11.60 -6.05 8.41
N ASN A 186 -10.64 -5.44 7.74
CA ASN A 186 -9.90 -6.03 6.62
C ASN A 186 -8.77 -6.96 7.08
N TYR A 187 -8.98 -7.72 8.18
CA TYR A 187 -8.00 -8.64 8.74
C TYR A 187 -8.70 -9.89 9.30
N PRO A 188 -7.98 -11.01 9.50
CA PRO A 188 -8.56 -12.22 10.04
C PRO A 188 -9.10 -12.04 11.46
N GLN A 189 -10.27 -12.58 11.74
CA GLN A 189 -10.93 -12.42 13.04
C GLN A 189 -10.14 -13.10 14.20
N ASN A 190 -9.49 -14.23 13.91
CA ASN A 190 -8.65 -14.93 14.90
C ASN A 190 -7.23 -14.34 14.85
N SER A 191 -7.04 -13.17 15.45
CA SER A 191 -5.77 -12.45 15.43
C SER A 191 -5.33 -12.05 16.82
N ILE A 192 -4.02 -12.08 17.04
CA ILE A 192 -3.35 -11.45 18.18
C ILE A 192 -2.66 -10.22 17.64
N LEU A 193 -3.09 -9.05 18.14
CA LEU A 193 -2.50 -7.77 17.77
C LEU A 193 -1.34 -7.44 18.71
N THR A 194 -0.19 -7.08 18.15
CA THR A 194 0.96 -6.54 18.85
C THR A 194 1.22 -5.11 18.39
N ALA A 195 1.50 -4.23 19.33
CA ALA A 195 1.87 -2.85 19.07
C ALA A 195 2.86 -2.39 20.14
N ASP A 196 3.51 -1.27 19.92
CA ASP A 196 4.41 -0.70 20.92
C ASP A 196 3.61 -0.14 22.12
N ARG A 197 4.33 0.26 23.21
CA ARG A 197 3.68 0.79 24.44
C ARG A 197 2.97 2.12 24.22
N GLY A 198 3.29 2.86 23.16
CA GLY A 198 2.61 4.11 22.81
C GLY A 198 1.14 3.93 22.43
N TYR A 199 0.74 2.69 22.12
CA TYR A 199 -0.65 2.35 21.79
C TYR A 199 -1.52 2.00 23.02
N GLU A 200 -1.01 2.05 24.24
CA GLU A 200 -1.83 1.82 25.44
C GLU A 200 -2.93 2.88 25.57
N SER A 201 -4.17 2.47 25.33
CA SER A 201 -5.33 3.35 25.36
C SER A 201 -6.60 2.57 25.71
N TYR A 202 -7.35 3.05 26.71
CA TYR A 202 -8.68 2.49 27.04
C TYR A 202 -9.63 2.49 25.85
N ASN A 203 -9.55 3.51 25.00
CA ASN A 203 -10.38 3.61 23.80
C ASN A 203 -10.03 2.51 22.79
N LEU A 204 -8.75 2.17 22.63
CA LEU A 204 -8.33 1.08 21.76
C LEU A 204 -8.80 -0.28 22.28
N MET A 205 -8.75 -0.48 23.62
CA MET A 205 -9.18 -1.74 24.24
C MET A 205 -10.70 -1.96 24.15
N ALA A 206 -11.48 -0.93 23.86
CA ALA A 206 -12.94 -0.99 23.70
C ALA A 206 -13.39 -1.37 22.28
N HIS A 207 -12.48 -1.47 21.33
CA HIS A 207 -12.71 -1.81 19.91
C HIS A 207 -12.12 -3.17 19.55
#